data_d68a3b581cbbf35c5aabb287986d69cf
#
_entry.id   d68a3b581cbbf35c5aabb287986d69cf
#
_cell.length_a   1.000
_cell.length_b   1.000
_cell.length_c   1.000
_cell.angle_alpha   90.00
_cell.angle_beta   90.00
_cell.angle_gamma   90.00
#
_symmetry.space_group_name_H-M   'P 1'
#
loop_
_entity.id
_entity.type
_entity.pdbx_description
1 polymer ?
#
loop_
_entity_poly.entity_id
_entity_poly.type
_entity_poly.pdbx_seq_one_letter_code
_entity_poly.pdbx_strand_id
1 'polypeptide(L)'
;MRAKARHSEYNEKIRDSKTAEFYTSRDWRVCRAAALAHYDYLDIYDLFINKTLTKAEHVHHIVELEDDWARRFDLLNLIPLSHSNHSSISQLYKRDEATKARTQRLLAELICRWESGERL
;
A
#
# COMPACT_ATOMS: atom_id res chain seq x y z
N MET A 1 -24.85 -10.15 22.83
CA MET A 1 -23.42 -9.82 22.87
C MET A 1 -22.53 -10.93 22.34
N ARG A 2 -22.70 -12.16 22.79
CA ARG A 2 -21.91 -13.31 22.30
C ARG A 2 -22.08 -13.55 20.81
N ALA A 3 -23.30 -13.46 20.28
CA ALA A 3 -23.55 -13.64 18.85
C ALA A 3 -22.86 -12.56 18.00
N LYS A 4 -22.86 -11.32 18.48
CA LYS A 4 -22.21 -10.20 17.80
C LYS A 4 -20.68 -10.38 17.79
N ALA A 5 -20.08 -10.82 18.90
CA ALA A 5 -18.65 -11.09 18.99
C ALA A 5 -18.23 -12.23 18.06
N ARG A 6 -19.00 -13.33 18.03
CA ARG A 6 -18.75 -14.47 17.13
C ARG A 6 -18.83 -14.06 15.66
N HIS A 7 -19.81 -13.21 15.34
CA HIS A 7 -19.99 -12.73 13.99
C HIS A 7 -18.80 -11.86 13.55
N SER A 8 -18.30 -10.99 14.44
CA SER A 8 -17.10 -10.19 14.22
C SER A 8 -15.86 -11.06 13.96
N GLU A 9 -15.65 -12.07 14.82
CA GLU A 9 -14.51 -13.00 14.68
C GLU A 9 -14.56 -13.77 13.36
N TYR A 10 -15.75 -14.24 12.99
CA TYR A 10 -15.96 -14.94 11.72
C TYR A 10 -15.65 -14.04 10.54
N ASN A 11 -16.10 -12.79 10.55
CA ASN A 11 -15.85 -11.82 9.47
C ASN A 11 -14.36 -11.46 9.38
N GLU A 12 -13.65 -11.35 10.50
CA GLU A 12 -12.22 -11.10 10.52
C GLU A 12 -11.44 -12.27 9.88
N LYS A 13 -11.79 -13.50 10.23
CA LYS A 13 -11.14 -14.69 9.64
C LYS A 13 -11.34 -14.78 8.13
N ILE A 14 -12.53 -14.46 7.64
CA ILE A 14 -12.81 -14.44 6.21
C ILE A 14 -11.98 -13.37 5.53
N ARG A 15 -11.93 -12.17 6.08
CA ARG A 15 -11.16 -11.05 5.55
C ARG A 15 -9.67 -11.36 5.52
N ASP A 16 -9.11 -11.91 6.61
CA ASP A 16 -7.70 -12.27 6.70
C ASP A 16 -7.34 -13.36 5.71
N SER A 17 -8.20 -14.37 5.56
CA SER A 17 -8.03 -15.46 4.59
C SER A 17 -8.04 -14.92 3.16
N LYS A 18 -8.97 -14.02 2.84
CA LYS A 18 -9.08 -13.39 1.52
C LYS A 18 -7.84 -12.56 1.20
N THR A 19 -7.35 -11.81 2.18
CA THR A 19 -6.13 -10.99 2.05
C THR A 19 -4.90 -11.87 1.83
N ALA A 20 -4.75 -12.92 2.63
CA ALA A 20 -3.63 -13.86 2.48
C ALA A 20 -3.66 -14.55 1.11
N GLU A 21 -4.82 -14.99 0.65
CA GLU A 21 -5.00 -15.59 -0.66
C GLU A 21 -4.62 -14.62 -1.77
N PHE A 22 -5.02 -13.35 -1.65
CA PHE A 22 -4.66 -12.31 -2.61
C PHE A 22 -3.15 -12.17 -2.74
N TYR A 23 -2.43 -12.02 -1.63
CA TYR A 23 -0.98 -11.77 -1.65
C TYR A 23 -0.16 -12.96 -2.13
N THR A 24 -0.73 -14.18 -2.16
CA THR A 24 -0.07 -15.36 -2.71
C THR A 24 -0.53 -15.67 -4.15
N SER A 25 -1.44 -14.89 -4.70
CA SER A 25 -2.00 -15.12 -6.02
C SER A 25 -1.01 -14.77 -7.15
N ARG A 26 -1.20 -15.44 -8.28
CA ARG A 26 -0.47 -15.12 -9.52
C ARG A 26 -0.77 -13.70 -9.97
N ASP A 27 -2.04 -13.28 -9.92
CA ASP A 27 -2.47 -11.96 -10.38
C ASP A 27 -1.77 -10.85 -9.59
N TRP A 28 -1.61 -11.03 -8.28
CA TRP A 28 -0.85 -10.07 -7.48
C TRP A 28 0.64 -10.07 -7.87
N ARG A 29 1.24 -11.22 -8.07
CA ARG A 29 2.67 -11.28 -8.48
C ARG A 29 2.90 -10.52 -9.78
N VAL A 30 2.02 -10.69 -10.75
CA VAL A 30 2.10 -9.99 -12.04
C VAL A 30 1.90 -8.48 -11.84
N CYS A 31 0.90 -8.09 -11.08
CA CYS A 31 0.63 -6.69 -10.78
C CYS A 31 1.78 -6.02 -10.02
N ARG A 32 2.32 -6.71 -9.01
CA ARG A 32 3.46 -6.23 -8.22
C ARG A 32 4.68 -5.97 -9.10
N ALA A 33 5.01 -6.90 -9.97
CA ALA A 33 6.13 -6.74 -10.90
C ALA A 33 5.89 -5.56 -11.84
N ALA A 34 4.69 -5.39 -12.36
CA ALA A 34 4.33 -4.26 -13.23
C ALA A 34 4.41 -2.93 -12.47
N ALA A 35 3.98 -2.89 -11.21
CA ALA A 35 4.07 -1.68 -10.39
C ALA A 35 5.53 -1.29 -10.15
N LEU A 36 6.38 -2.25 -9.77
CA LEU A 36 7.81 -1.98 -9.59
C LEU A 36 8.43 -1.40 -10.85
N ALA A 37 8.16 -1.98 -12.00
CA ALA A 37 8.68 -1.50 -13.27
C ALA A 37 8.16 -0.10 -13.62
N HIS A 38 6.87 0.14 -13.39
CA HIS A 38 6.25 1.45 -13.66
C HIS A 38 6.90 2.58 -12.86
N TYR A 39 7.34 2.30 -11.65
CA TYR A 39 8.00 3.27 -10.78
C TYR A 39 9.53 3.13 -10.78
N ASP A 40 10.10 2.54 -11.81
CA ASP A 40 11.56 2.39 -12.01
C ASP A 40 12.27 1.70 -10.84
N TYR A 41 11.56 0.82 -10.11
CA TYR A 41 12.09 0.07 -8.96
C TYR A 41 12.57 0.98 -7.83
N LEU A 42 12.08 2.22 -7.76
CA LEU A 42 12.48 3.21 -6.76
C LEU A 42 11.46 3.33 -5.64
N ASP A 43 11.99 3.58 -4.44
CA ASP A 43 11.18 4.03 -3.30
C ASP A 43 10.70 5.45 -3.61
N ILE A 44 9.41 5.60 -3.84
CA ILE A 44 8.82 6.89 -4.25
C ILE A 44 8.82 7.91 -3.11
N TYR A 45 8.71 7.43 -1.87
CA TYR A 45 8.81 8.31 -0.70
C TYR A 45 10.21 8.94 -0.60
N ASP A 46 11.26 8.12 -0.65
CA ASP A 46 12.63 8.62 -0.61
C ASP A 46 12.94 9.53 -1.79
N LEU A 47 12.45 9.21 -2.98
CA LEU A 47 12.69 10.02 -4.16
C LEU A 47 12.23 11.46 -3.96
N PHE A 48 10.99 11.66 -3.52
CA PHE A 48 10.41 13.00 -3.43
C PHE A 48 10.61 13.70 -2.08
N ILE A 49 10.64 12.96 -0.99
CA ILE A 49 10.76 13.54 0.35
C ILE A 49 12.22 13.72 0.76
N ASN A 50 13.02 12.68 0.56
CA ASN A 50 14.42 12.68 1.01
C ASN A 50 15.41 12.98 -0.13
N LYS A 51 14.93 13.11 -1.37
CA LYS A 51 15.75 13.37 -2.54
C LYS A 51 16.85 12.33 -2.73
N THR A 52 16.52 11.08 -2.48
CA THR A 52 17.44 9.95 -2.50
C THR A 52 16.95 8.85 -3.42
N LEU A 53 17.86 8.25 -4.19
CA LEU A 53 17.54 7.10 -5.02
C LEU A 53 17.72 5.83 -4.18
N THR A 54 16.61 5.27 -3.73
CA THR A 54 16.60 4.06 -2.91
C THR A 54 15.80 2.98 -3.64
N LYS A 55 16.34 1.76 -3.65
CA LYS A 55 15.66 0.61 -4.27
C LYS A 55 14.41 0.25 -3.46
N ALA A 56 13.30 0.03 -4.17
CA ALA A 56 12.07 -0.46 -3.55
C ALA A 56 12.17 -1.97 -3.30
N GLU A 57 11.60 -2.40 -2.18
CA GLU A 57 11.54 -3.81 -1.78
C GLU A 57 10.09 -4.28 -1.59
N HIS A 58 9.18 -3.35 -1.36
CA HIS A 58 7.76 -3.61 -1.12
C HIS A 58 6.90 -2.77 -2.04
N VAL A 59 5.71 -3.26 -2.34
CA VAL A 59 4.65 -2.48 -3.01
C VAL A 59 3.49 -2.38 -2.04
N HIS A 60 3.21 -1.16 -1.60
CA HIS A 60 2.23 -0.86 -0.56
C HIS A 60 0.93 -0.38 -1.19
N HIS A 61 -0.21 -0.90 -0.72
CA HIS A 61 -1.53 -0.38 -1.07
C HIS A 61 -1.81 0.90 -0.27
N ILE A 62 -1.97 2.02 -0.95
CA ILE A 62 -2.24 3.30 -0.28
C ILE A 62 -3.58 3.22 0.46
N VAL A 63 -4.65 2.87 -0.25
CA VAL A 63 -5.91 2.47 0.38
C VAL A 63 -5.88 0.96 0.51
N GLU A 64 -6.07 0.48 1.73
CA GLU A 64 -5.91 -0.93 2.06
C GLU A 64 -6.94 -1.81 1.33
N LEU A 65 -6.59 -3.06 1.10
CA LEU A 65 -7.44 -4.03 0.40
C LEU A 65 -8.85 -4.11 0.99
N GLU A 66 -8.94 -4.16 2.30
CA GLU A 66 -10.20 -4.29 3.02
C GLU A 66 -11.09 -3.05 2.91
N ASP A 67 -10.50 -1.89 2.63
CA ASP A 67 -11.24 -0.64 2.51
C ASP A 67 -11.68 -0.35 1.07
N ASP A 68 -10.92 -0.85 0.08
CA ASP A 68 -11.30 -0.69 -1.33
C ASP A 68 -10.73 -1.85 -2.16
N TRP A 69 -11.42 -2.95 -2.15
CA TRP A 69 -11.04 -4.15 -2.88
C TRP A 69 -10.97 -3.91 -4.39
N ALA A 70 -11.80 -3.03 -4.92
CA ALA A 70 -11.83 -2.72 -6.35
C ALA A 70 -10.51 -2.13 -6.86
N ARG A 71 -9.75 -1.48 -5.99
CA ARG A 71 -8.48 -0.83 -6.34
C ARG A 71 -7.25 -1.71 -6.08
N ARG A 72 -7.45 -3.01 -5.86
CA ARG A 72 -6.34 -3.93 -5.50
C ARG A 72 -5.24 -4.04 -6.55
N PHE A 73 -5.57 -3.79 -7.82
CA PHE A 73 -4.61 -3.81 -8.93
C PHE A 73 -4.39 -2.44 -9.56
N ASP A 74 -4.92 -1.37 -8.97
CA ASP A 74 -4.81 -0.02 -9.48
C ASP A 74 -3.39 0.53 -9.22
N LEU A 75 -2.63 0.77 -10.29
CA LEU A 75 -1.26 1.31 -10.17
C LEU A 75 -1.21 2.63 -9.42
N LEU A 76 -2.27 3.44 -9.48
CA LEU A 76 -2.33 4.73 -8.76
C LEU A 76 -2.59 4.54 -7.26
N ASN A 77 -2.94 3.33 -6.85
CA ASN A 77 -3.12 2.96 -5.44
C ASN A 77 -1.95 2.16 -4.89
N LEU A 78 -0.89 2.00 -5.69
CA LEU A 78 0.28 1.20 -5.31
C LEU A 78 1.51 2.10 -5.27
N ILE A 79 2.26 2.01 -4.20
CA ILE A 79 3.49 2.78 -4.04
C ILE A 79 4.64 1.86 -3.64
N PRO A 80 5.70 1.80 -4.45
CA PRO A 80 6.91 1.05 -4.09
C PRO A 80 7.68 1.76 -2.98
N LEU A 81 8.13 1.01 -2.00
CA LEU A 81 8.83 1.52 -0.82
C LEU A 81 9.98 0.60 -0.43
N SER A 82 11.02 1.14 0.16
CA SER A 82 12.04 0.37 0.87
C SER A 82 11.42 -0.31 2.08
N HIS A 83 12.07 -1.33 2.59
CA HIS A 83 11.61 -2.01 3.81
C HIS A 83 11.49 -1.02 4.97
N SER A 84 12.48 -0.16 5.17
CA SER A 84 12.49 0.84 6.23
C SER A 84 11.30 1.78 6.16
N ASN A 85 11.05 2.38 4.99
CA ASN A 85 9.92 3.29 4.81
C ASN A 85 8.58 2.57 4.90
N HIS A 86 8.48 1.36 4.37
CA HIS A 86 7.27 0.55 4.49
C HIS A 86 6.92 0.28 5.95
N SER A 87 7.92 -0.07 6.77
CA SER A 87 7.73 -0.29 8.21
C SER A 87 7.25 0.97 8.92
N SER A 88 7.88 2.11 8.66
CA SER A 88 7.52 3.39 9.28
C SER A 88 6.11 3.82 8.88
N ILE A 89 5.77 3.69 7.60
CA ILE A 89 4.44 4.04 7.08
C ILE A 89 3.38 3.11 7.66
N SER A 90 3.66 1.81 7.76
CA SER A 90 2.74 0.85 8.37
C SER A 90 2.43 1.20 9.83
N GLN A 91 3.42 1.69 10.58
CA GLN A 91 3.20 2.16 11.94
C GLN A 91 2.28 3.40 11.99
N LEU A 92 2.45 4.33 11.05
CA LEU A 92 1.58 5.51 10.95
C LEU A 92 0.13 5.10 10.65
N TYR A 93 -0.06 4.09 9.80
CA TYR A 93 -1.40 3.57 9.48
C TYR A 93 -2.11 2.99 10.72
N LYS A 94 -1.35 2.43 11.64
CA LYS A 94 -1.90 1.79 12.85
C LYS A 94 -2.07 2.75 14.02
N ARG A 95 -1.54 3.95 13.91
CA ARG A 95 -1.50 4.89 15.04
C ARG A 95 -2.88 5.42 15.41
N ASP A 96 -3.58 5.99 14.45
CA ASP A 96 -4.96 6.48 14.57
C ASP A 96 -5.51 6.80 13.17
N GLU A 97 -6.82 6.97 13.07
CA GLU A 97 -7.49 7.20 11.80
C GLU A 97 -7.06 8.52 11.13
N ALA A 98 -6.86 9.57 11.91
CA ALA A 98 -6.44 10.87 11.37
C ALA A 98 -5.03 10.80 10.78
N THR A 99 -4.10 10.13 11.46
CA THR A 99 -2.73 9.92 10.99
C THR A 99 -2.71 9.07 9.74
N LYS A 100 -3.48 7.99 9.72
CA LYS A 100 -3.64 7.12 8.55
C LYS A 100 -4.14 7.93 7.35
N ALA A 101 -5.18 8.73 7.53
CA ALA A 101 -5.76 9.54 6.45
C ALA A 101 -4.75 10.56 5.90
N ARG A 102 -3.99 11.22 6.76
CA ARG A 102 -2.94 12.17 6.34
C ARG A 102 -1.84 11.47 5.56
N THR A 103 -1.42 10.31 6.03
CA THR A 103 -0.39 9.51 5.37
C THR A 103 -0.86 9.05 4.00
N GLN A 104 -2.09 8.58 3.87
CA GLN A 104 -2.67 8.18 2.59
C GLN A 104 -2.70 9.34 1.59
N ARG A 105 -3.08 10.54 2.04
CA ARG A 105 -3.08 11.74 1.20
C ARG A 105 -1.70 12.10 0.71
N LEU A 106 -0.71 12.02 1.60
CA LEU A 106 0.69 12.27 1.23
C LEU A 106 1.15 11.30 0.16
N LEU A 107 0.93 9.99 0.38
CA LEU A 107 1.36 8.97 -0.58
C LEU A 107 0.68 9.14 -1.93
N ALA A 108 -0.62 9.43 -1.93
CA ALA A 108 -1.36 9.69 -3.17
C ALA A 108 -0.81 10.89 -3.92
N GLU A 109 -0.41 11.94 -3.20
CA GLU A 109 0.24 13.12 -3.81
C GLU A 109 1.57 12.76 -4.46
N LEU A 110 2.38 11.92 -3.81
CA LEU A 110 3.66 11.47 -4.38
C LEU A 110 3.44 10.68 -5.67
N ILE A 111 2.42 9.84 -5.72
CA ILE A 111 2.05 9.12 -6.94
C ILE A 111 1.65 10.09 -8.04
N CYS A 112 0.85 11.11 -7.73
CA CYS A 112 0.47 12.15 -8.70
C CYS A 112 1.70 12.88 -9.24
N ARG A 113 2.67 13.18 -8.41
CA ARG A 113 3.91 13.83 -8.82
C ARG A 113 4.69 12.95 -9.81
N TRP A 114 4.80 11.65 -9.52
CA TRP A 114 5.44 10.72 -10.45
C TRP A 114 4.71 10.67 -11.78
N GLU A 115 3.39 10.53 -11.76
CA GLU A 115 2.56 10.43 -12.97
C GLU A 115 2.62 11.71 -13.81
N SER A 116 2.82 12.87 -13.19
CA SER A 116 2.99 14.13 -13.92
C SER A 116 4.38 14.28 -14.55
N GLY A 117 5.28 13.33 -14.32
CA GLY A 117 6.64 13.35 -14.88
C GLY A 117 7.68 13.98 -13.97
N GLU A 118 7.33 14.38 -12.74
CA GLU A 118 8.32 14.89 -11.80
C GLU A 118 9.38 13.86 -11.45
N ARG A 119 10.61 14.31 -11.34
CA ARG A 119 11.77 13.49 -10.93
C ARG A 119 12.67 14.35 -10.05
N LEU A 120 13.81 13.81 -9.65
CA LEU A 120 14.80 14.58 -8.89
C LEU A 120 15.30 15.82 -9.65
#